data_22b5b41470a4ffd54057dbbf1d1ae13e
#
_entry.id   22b5b41470a4ffd54057dbbf1d1ae13e
#
_cell.length_a   1.000
_cell.length_b   1.000
_cell.length_c   1.000
_cell.angle_alpha   90.00
_cell.angle_beta   90.00
_cell.angle_gamma   90.00
#
_symmetry.space_group_name_H-M   'P 1'
#
loop_
_entity.id
_entity.type
_entity.pdbx_description
1 polymer ?
#
loop_
_entity_poly.entity_id
_entity_poly.type
_entity_poly.pdbx_seq_one_letter_code
_entity_poly.pdbx_strand_id
1 'polypeptide(L)'
;MPAAPDLSRLDIPAELNIADEFVSRPAREHPERVAILGEPRAFTYEEVEQAVNRAANVLREWKCAPGERVLIILPDSLEFIAAFFGAAKIGAIAVPVNSMARAADYSYYLADSGARIAIVDVSALPEFSQVSSAANLNIVAISGARADGSSGPAKLGSAFASVEEFNWDAECAQAIAKCESHPTEANDPAFLLYTSGSGGTPKAAIHRHEDMVHTSRGYAHGVLQLRADDITYSVSKLFFAYGLGNGMYFPFSVDASTVLDPGRPKPERTAELLKKYRPTVLFSVPTFFAALLREAARGLEVDCSSLRMAVSAGETLPAEIFEQFKNTFGVEILDGIGSTEMLHMFLSARPGQARAGSCGSQVPGYGARILSEGGAEISRGEIGNLWVSGGSAFAGYWNKPELTARTKKDEWVLTGDKFTCDADGYFHYCGRADDMMKVAGMWVSPGEVENALLAHPDVAEVAVVAHANENGLIHPAAYIVLKNGVTSHQNLAQEIREFLRKKLVSYKCPQTVHFLENLPKTATGKIQRFLLRDVSH
;
A
#
# COMPACT_ATOMS: atom_id res chain seq x y z
N MET A 1 3.72 30.41 8.90
CA MET A 1 4.30 29.18 8.36
C MET A 1 5.01 29.55 7.05
N PRO A 2 6.19 29.02 6.73
CA PRO A 2 6.75 29.23 5.40
C PRO A 2 5.79 28.68 4.36
N ALA A 3 5.64 29.37 3.23
CA ALA A 3 4.84 28.90 2.11
C ALA A 3 5.36 27.52 1.68
N ALA A 4 4.45 26.59 1.39
CA ALA A 4 4.85 25.30 0.83
C ALA A 4 5.70 25.58 -0.44
N PRO A 5 6.80 24.84 -0.64
CA PRO A 5 7.61 25.02 -1.83
C PRO A 5 6.75 24.81 -3.08
N ASP A 6 6.90 25.67 -4.06
CA ASP A 6 6.27 25.49 -5.36
C ASP A 6 6.92 24.28 -6.05
N LEU A 7 6.24 23.13 -5.99
CA LEU A 7 6.70 21.88 -6.59
C LEU A 7 6.21 21.70 -8.04
N SER A 8 5.61 22.72 -8.64
CA SER A 8 5.16 22.69 -10.03
C SER A 8 6.32 22.58 -11.04
N ARG A 9 7.56 22.84 -10.59
CA ARG A 9 8.80 22.71 -11.37
C ARG A 9 9.88 22.03 -10.53
N LEU A 10 9.74 20.72 -10.35
CA LEU A 10 10.85 19.92 -9.82
C LEU A 10 11.92 19.84 -10.91
N ASP A 11 13.10 20.36 -10.61
CA ASP A 11 14.27 20.14 -11.45
C ASP A 11 14.76 18.71 -11.20
N ILE A 12 14.27 17.78 -12.03
CA ILE A 12 14.68 16.37 -12.02
C ILE A 12 15.68 16.22 -13.18
N PRO A 13 16.90 15.73 -12.91
CA PRO A 13 17.88 15.49 -13.95
C PRO A 13 17.34 14.53 -15.02
N ALA A 14 17.68 14.73 -16.28
CA ALA A 14 17.30 13.83 -17.36
C ALA A 14 17.87 12.41 -17.15
N GLU A 15 19.12 12.33 -16.67
CA GLU A 15 19.75 11.09 -16.24
C GLU A 15 19.51 10.92 -14.73
N LEU A 16 18.82 9.85 -14.36
CA LEU A 16 18.43 9.56 -12.98
C LEU A 16 18.34 8.05 -12.77
N ASN A 17 19.06 7.55 -11.75
CA ASN A 17 18.89 6.20 -11.26
C ASN A 17 18.43 6.23 -9.79
N ILE A 18 17.31 5.57 -9.47
CA ILE A 18 16.75 5.58 -8.10
C ILE A 18 17.69 4.95 -7.07
N ALA A 19 18.56 4.01 -7.45
CA ALA A 19 19.57 3.47 -6.54
C ALA A 19 20.62 4.53 -6.16
N ASP A 20 20.99 5.40 -7.10
CA ASP A 20 21.92 6.49 -6.81
C ASP A 20 21.27 7.57 -5.93
N GLU A 21 20.02 7.94 -6.22
CA GLU A 21 19.31 8.98 -5.48
C GLU A 21 18.98 8.55 -4.04
N PHE A 22 18.49 7.33 -3.84
CA PHE A 22 17.97 6.89 -2.53
C PHE A 22 18.96 6.04 -1.72
N VAL A 23 20.04 5.53 -2.33
CA VAL A 23 21.02 4.68 -1.64
C VAL A 23 22.43 5.26 -1.72
N SER A 24 22.96 5.48 -2.94
CA SER A 24 24.37 5.91 -3.08
C SER A 24 24.59 7.35 -2.61
N ARG A 25 23.63 8.25 -2.79
CA ARG A 25 23.71 9.62 -2.27
C ARG A 25 23.81 9.65 -0.74
N PRO A 26 22.83 9.08 0.01
CA PRO A 26 22.93 9.10 1.47
C PRO A 26 24.12 8.31 2.01
N ALA A 27 24.55 7.22 1.36
CA ALA A 27 25.75 6.48 1.76
C ALA A 27 27.03 7.31 1.59
N ARG A 28 27.11 8.13 0.56
CA ARG A 28 28.24 9.05 0.34
C ARG A 28 28.26 10.22 1.32
N GLU A 29 27.08 10.78 1.62
CA GLU A 29 26.94 11.97 2.46
C GLU A 29 26.97 11.63 3.97
N HIS A 30 26.39 10.48 4.35
CA HIS A 30 26.22 10.06 5.73
C HIS A 30 26.45 8.55 5.95
N PRO A 31 27.63 7.99 5.60
CA PRO A 31 27.90 6.55 5.56
C PRO A 31 27.59 5.84 6.88
N GLU A 32 27.96 6.45 8.01
CA GLU A 32 27.83 5.86 9.35
C GLU A 32 26.41 5.97 9.94
N ARG A 33 25.51 6.74 9.28
CA ARG A 33 24.17 6.91 9.79
C ARG A 33 23.37 5.62 9.63
N VAL A 34 22.59 5.26 10.66
CA VAL A 34 21.71 4.10 10.61
C VAL A 34 20.58 4.35 9.62
N ALA A 35 20.47 3.50 8.60
CA ALA A 35 19.41 3.50 7.61
C ALA A 35 18.27 2.57 8.00
N ILE A 36 18.59 1.37 8.50
CA ILE A 36 17.64 0.32 8.83
C ILE A 36 17.80 -0.09 10.27
N LEU A 37 16.71 -0.07 11.01
CA LEU A 37 16.55 -0.67 12.33
C LEU A 37 15.74 -1.97 12.17
N GLY A 38 16.23 -3.06 12.72
CA GLY A 38 15.57 -4.36 12.60
C GLY A 38 16.33 -5.46 13.33
N GLU A 39 15.93 -6.67 13.11
CA GLU A 39 16.61 -7.86 13.62
C GLU A 39 17.31 -8.57 12.46
N PRO A 40 18.52 -9.14 12.68
CA PRO A 40 19.21 -9.30 13.98
C PRO A 40 19.96 -8.04 14.46
N ARG A 41 20.16 -7.03 13.61
CA ARG A 41 20.89 -5.79 13.93
C ARG A 41 20.44 -4.61 13.08
N ALA A 42 20.93 -3.42 13.42
CA ALA A 42 20.82 -2.24 12.55
C ALA A 42 21.85 -2.28 11.41
N PHE A 43 21.55 -1.53 10.33
CA PHE A 43 22.44 -1.36 9.18
C PHE A 43 22.61 0.13 8.87
N THR A 44 23.85 0.53 8.55
CA THR A 44 24.18 1.88 8.14
C THR A 44 23.88 2.09 6.65
N TYR A 45 23.89 3.35 6.19
CA TYR A 45 23.73 3.66 4.77
C TYR A 45 24.85 3.06 3.92
N GLU A 46 26.10 3.05 4.42
CA GLU A 46 27.21 2.38 3.75
C GLU A 46 26.96 0.88 3.58
N GLU A 47 26.47 0.22 4.63
CA GLU A 47 26.15 -1.22 4.57
C GLU A 47 24.99 -1.52 3.62
N VAL A 48 23.97 -0.65 3.56
CA VAL A 48 22.88 -0.75 2.58
C VAL A 48 23.42 -0.59 1.15
N GLU A 49 24.27 0.41 0.88
CA GLU A 49 24.86 0.59 -0.43
C GLU A 49 25.72 -0.63 -0.84
N GLN A 50 26.53 -1.14 0.07
CA GLN A 50 27.33 -2.35 -0.18
C GLN A 50 26.43 -3.55 -0.54
N ALA A 51 25.31 -3.74 0.17
CA ALA A 51 24.35 -4.80 -0.14
C ALA A 51 23.70 -4.62 -1.52
N VAL A 52 23.28 -3.40 -1.85
CA VAL A 52 22.73 -3.07 -3.18
C VAL A 52 23.77 -3.30 -4.29
N ASN A 53 25.02 -2.90 -4.09
CA ASN A 53 26.09 -3.09 -5.07
C ASN A 53 26.39 -4.59 -5.30
N ARG A 54 26.39 -5.40 -4.25
CA ARG A 54 26.56 -6.86 -4.34
C ARG A 54 25.40 -7.50 -5.13
N ALA A 55 24.16 -7.16 -4.79
CA ALA A 55 22.97 -7.60 -5.51
C ALA A 55 23.01 -7.22 -7.00
N ALA A 56 23.40 -5.99 -7.31
CA ALA A 56 23.56 -5.50 -8.69
C ALA A 56 24.60 -6.32 -9.46
N ASN A 57 25.75 -6.62 -8.85
CA ASN A 57 26.81 -7.43 -9.48
C ASN A 57 26.37 -8.88 -9.70
N VAL A 58 25.68 -9.51 -8.74
CA VAL A 58 25.11 -10.86 -8.93
C VAL A 58 24.15 -10.90 -10.11
N LEU A 59 23.25 -9.91 -10.21
CA LEU A 59 22.33 -9.82 -11.35
C LEU A 59 23.06 -9.63 -12.69
N ARG A 60 24.16 -8.85 -12.72
CA ARG A 60 25.02 -8.71 -13.92
C ARG A 60 25.72 -10.00 -14.30
N GLU A 61 26.23 -10.76 -13.33
CA GLU A 61 26.84 -12.08 -13.54
C GLU A 61 25.84 -13.05 -14.15
N TRP A 62 24.59 -12.98 -13.71
CA TRP A 62 23.47 -13.74 -14.29
C TRP A 62 22.94 -13.17 -15.61
N LYS A 63 23.65 -12.17 -16.17
CA LYS A 63 23.34 -11.56 -17.47
C LYS A 63 21.95 -10.93 -17.53
N CYS A 64 21.48 -10.39 -16.40
CA CYS A 64 20.29 -9.57 -16.37
C CYS A 64 20.56 -8.26 -17.13
N ALA A 65 19.88 -8.07 -18.24
CA ALA A 65 20.03 -6.88 -19.09
C ALA A 65 19.13 -5.73 -18.63
N PRO A 66 19.49 -4.47 -18.95
CA PRO A 66 18.59 -3.33 -18.76
C PRO A 66 17.20 -3.60 -19.37
N GLY A 67 16.15 -3.21 -18.68
CA GLY A 67 14.75 -3.45 -19.07
C GLY A 67 14.23 -4.87 -18.78
N GLU A 68 15.08 -5.83 -18.37
CA GLU A 68 14.59 -7.13 -17.92
C GLU A 68 13.96 -7.06 -16.53
N ARG A 69 12.98 -7.93 -16.25
CA ARG A 69 12.24 -7.94 -14.99
C ARG A 69 12.85 -8.94 -14.03
N VAL A 70 13.02 -8.50 -12.78
CA VAL A 70 13.46 -9.33 -11.65
C VAL A 70 12.29 -9.45 -10.69
N LEU A 71 11.72 -10.65 -10.55
CA LEU A 71 10.62 -10.91 -9.60
C LEU A 71 11.19 -11.03 -8.19
N ILE A 72 10.66 -10.23 -7.25
CA ILE A 72 11.15 -10.14 -5.88
C ILE A 72 10.05 -10.61 -4.92
N ILE A 73 10.26 -11.78 -4.31
CA ILE A 73 9.34 -12.43 -3.38
C ILE A 73 10.04 -12.51 -2.01
N LEU A 74 10.32 -11.34 -1.45
CA LEU A 74 11.05 -11.20 -0.19
C LEU A 74 10.20 -10.46 0.86
N PRO A 75 10.36 -10.76 2.15
CA PRO A 75 9.78 -9.96 3.23
C PRO A 75 10.51 -8.62 3.39
N ASP A 76 10.00 -7.75 4.26
CA ASP A 76 10.64 -6.47 4.59
C ASP A 76 11.99 -6.74 5.27
N SER A 77 13.07 -6.55 4.54
CA SER A 77 14.44 -6.87 4.96
C SER A 77 15.48 -6.09 4.16
N LEU A 78 16.74 -6.18 4.57
CA LEU A 78 17.87 -5.65 3.79
C LEU A 78 17.95 -6.30 2.39
N GLU A 79 17.67 -7.61 2.32
CA GLU A 79 17.71 -8.40 1.08
C GLU A 79 16.66 -7.89 0.07
N PHE A 80 15.46 -7.50 0.56
CA PHE A 80 14.45 -6.85 -0.29
C PHE A 80 14.97 -5.54 -0.88
N ILE A 81 15.54 -4.68 -0.05
CA ILE A 81 16.09 -3.38 -0.46
C ILE A 81 17.24 -3.58 -1.44
N ALA A 82 18.14 -4.54 -1.14
CA ALA A 82 19.26 -4.88 -2.00
C ALA A 82 18.82 -5.40 -3.37
N ALA A 83 17.86 -6.32 -3.40
CA ALA A 83 17.32 -6.85 -4.66
C ALA A 83 16.60 -5.78 -5.49
N PHE A 84 15.78 -4.93 -4.83
CA PHE A 84 15.00 -3.89 -5.48
C PHE A 84 15.91 -2.81 -6.12
N PHE A 85 16.78 -2.19 -5.32
CA PHE A 85 17.68 -1.17 -5.84
C PHE A 85 18.84 -1.76 -6.65
N GLY A 86 19.26 -3.00 -6.38
CA GLY A 86 20.24 -3.71 -7.19
C GLY A 86 19.76 -3.93 -8.61
N ALA A 87 18.50 -4.32 -8.80
CA ALA A 87 17.87 -4.41 -10.13
C ALA A 87 17.82 -3.03 -10.81
N ALA A 88 17.31 -2.01 -10.13
CA ALA A 88 17.23 -0.65 -10.66
C ALA A 88 18.63 -0.07 -10.99
N LYS A 89 19.64 -0.38 -10.19
CA LYS A 89 21.03 0.08 -10.39
C LYS A 89 21.62 -0.37 -11.71
N ILE A 90 21.27 -1.56 -12.18
CA ILE A 90 21.72 -2.08 -13.48
C ILE A 90 20.76 -1.77 -14.64
N GLY A 91 19.74 -0.94 -14.41
CA GLY A 91 18.70 -0.61 -15.40
C GLY A 91 17.65 -1.70 -15.62
N ALA A 92 17.63 -2.77 -14.79
CA ALA A 92 16.58 -3.77 -14.80
C ALA A 92 15.34 -3.28 -14.02
N ILE A 93 14.21 -3.89 -14.29
CA ILE A 93 12.91 -3.52 -13.71
C ILE A 93 12.62 -4.41 -12.50
N ALA A 94 12.59 -3.82 -11.31
CA ALA A 94 12.21 -4.52 -10.08
C ALA A 94 10.71 -4.84 -10.07
N VAL A 95 10.34 -6.07 -9.72
CA VAL A 95 8.93 -6.53 -9.65
C VAL A 95 8.67 -7.12 -8.27
N PRO A 96 8.48 -6.28 -7.22
CA PRO A 96 8.16 -6.77 -5.90
C PRO A 96 6.71 -7.28 -5.86
N VAL A 97 6.52 -8.45 -5.27
CA VAL A 97 5.20 -9.06 -5.09
C VAL A 97 5.03 -9.62 -3.68
N ASN A 98 3.79 -9.86 -3.31
CA ASN A 98 3.46 -10.35 -1.98
C ASN A 98 4.16 -11.67 -1.67
N SER A 99 5.07 -11.67 -0.69
CA SER A 99 5.79 -12.88 -0.23
C SER A 99 4.90 -13.92 0.46
N MET A 100 3.64 -13.56 0.75
CA MET A 100 2.64 -14.45 1.35
C MET A 100 1.53 -14.83 0.35
N ALA A 101 1.76 -14.65 -0.96
CA ALA A 101 0.80 -14.99 -2.00
C ALA A 101 0.65 -16.52 -2.18
N ARG A 102 -0.33 -16.94 -2.96
CA ARG A 102 -0.58 -18.33 -3.28
C ARG A 102 0.08 -18.73 -4.61
N ALA A 103 0.22 -20.01 -4.82
CA ALA A 103 0.82 -20.57 -6.05
C ALA A 103 0.17 -20.04 -7.34
N ALA A 104 -1.15 -19.84 -7.33
CA ALA A 104 -1.87 -19.26 -8.47
C ALA A 104 -1.46 -17.82 -8.77
N ASP A 105 -1.26 -17.01 -7.72
CA ASP A 105 -0.80 -15.63 -7.85
C ASP A 105 0.63 -15.57 -8.42
N TYR A 106 1.53 -16.41 -7.87
CA TYR A 106 2.91 -16.51 -8.39
C TYR A 106 2.96 -16.96 -9.84
N SER A 107 2.11 -17.95 -10.22
CA SER A 107 1.99 -18.38 -11.60
C SER A 107 1.57 -17.23 -12.52
N TYR A 108 0.62 -16.42 -12.05
CA TYR A 108 0.18 -15.24 -12.78
C TYR A 108 1.30 -14.19 -12.91
N TYR A 109 1.99 -13.84 -11.81
CA TYR A 109 3.06 -12.84 -11.83
C TYR A 109 4.22 -13.24 -12.74
N LEU A 110 4.62 -14.53 -12.74
CA LEU A 110 5.64 -15.06 -13.64
C LEU A 110 5.23 -14.92 -15.11
N ALA A 111 4.00 -15.30 -15.43
CA ALA A 111 3.49 -15.25 -16.81
C ALA A 111 3.31 -13.81 -17.31
N ASP A 112 2.72 -12.92 -16.49
CA ASP A 112 2.38 -11.54 -16.89
C ASP A 112 3.64 -10.65 -16.95
N SER A 113 4.54 -10.74 -15.95
CA SER A 113 5.79 -9.95 -15.94
C SER A 113 6.81 -10.44 -16.99
N GLY A 114 6.79 -11.72 -17.30
CA GLY A 114 7.81 -12.37 -18.12
C GLY A 114 9.21 -12.28 -17.49
N ALA A 115 9.29 -12.29 -16.15
CA ALA A 115 10.54 -12.25 -15.42
C ALA A 115 11.39 -13.49 -15.72
N ARG A 116 12.71 -13.29 -15.92
CA ARG A 116 13.69 -14.37 -16.16
C ARG A 116 14.44 -14.76 -14.90
N ILE A 117 14.43 -13.92 -13.89
CA ILE A 117 15.05 -14.13 -12.58
C ILE A 117 13.99 -13.92 -11.51
N ALA A 118 13.92 -14.84 -10.55
CA ALA A 118 13.11 -14.68 -9.33
C ALA A 118 14.00 -14.83 -8.11
N ILE A 119 13.89 -13.86 -7.17
CA ILE A 119 14.53 -13.90 -5.86
C ILE A 119 13.44 -14.22 -4.85
N VAL A 120 13.56 -15.35 -4.17
CA VAL A 120 12.47 -15.94 -3.38
C VAL A 120 12.91 -16.21 -1.96
N ASP A 121 12.19 -15.71 -0.99
CA ASP A 121 12.41 -16.06 0.42
C ASP A 121 12.03 -17.52 0.70
N VAL A 122 12.80 -18.16 1.56
CA VAL A 122 12.58 -19.57 1.95
C VAL A 122 11.16 -19.80 2.49
N SER A 123 10.53 -18.82 3.12
CA SER A 123 9.16 -18.93 3.64
C SER A 123 8.10 -18.95 2.54
N ALA A 124 8.40 -18.44 1.36
CA ALA A 124 7.49 -18.45 0.21
C ALA A 124 7.60 -19.74 -0.64
N LEU A 125 8.66 -20.52 -0.48
CA LEU A 125 8.92 -21.72 -1.27
C LEU A 125 7.76 -22.76 -1.27
N PRO A 126 7.07 -23.00 -0.15
CA PRO A 126 5.96 -23.98 -0.16
C PRO A 126 4.87 -23.67 -1.19
N GLU A 127 4.56 -22.39 -1.39
CA GLU A 127 3.60 -21.96 -2.41
C GLU A 127 4.26 -21.76 -3.78
N PHE A 128 5.46 -21.17 -3.82
CA PHE A 128 6.18 -20.90 -5.05
C PHE A 128 6.56 -22.17 -5.81
N SER A 129 6.95 -23.24 -5.12
CA SER A 129 7.27 -24.54 -5.74
C SER A 129 6.09 -25.22 -6.43
N GLN A 130 4.86 -24.78 -6.19
CA GLN A 130 3.61 -25.32 -6.74
C GLN A 130 3.10 -24.53 -7.95
N VAL A 131 3.87 -23.55 -8.49
CA VAL A 131 3.43 -22.80 -9.68
C VAL A 131 3.20 -23.73 -10.86
N SER A 132 2.22 -23.40 -11.68
CA SER A 132 1.82 -24.23 -12.83
C SER A 132 2.80 -24.18 -14.00
N SER A 133 3.56 -23.09 -14.12
CA SER A 133 4.57 -22.90 -15.16
C SER A 133 5.64 -21.91 -14.75
N ALA A 134 6.88 -22.20 -15.09
CA ALA A 134 8.05 -21.32 -14.95
C ALA A 134 8.76 -21.12 -16.32
N ALA A 135 8.01 -21.17 -17.42
CA ALA A 135 8.55 -21.27 -18.78
C ALA A 135 9.49 -20.11 -19.18
N ASN A 136 9.29 -18.91 -18.61
CA ASN A 136 10.15 -17.75 -18.89
C ASN A 136 11.31 -17.62 -17.91
N LEU A 137 11.31 -18.40 -16.83
CA LEU A 137 12.27 -18.28 -15.75
C LEU A 137 13.55 -19.05 -16.08
N ASN A 138 14.70 -18.40 -15.95
CA ASN A 138 16.01 -19.02 -16.12
C ASN A 138 16.64 -19.31 -14.76
N ILE A 139 16.43 -18.43 -13.79
CA ILE A 139 17.10 -18.47 -12.48
C ILE A 139 16.09 -18.27 -11.35
N VAL A 140 16.22 -19.11 -10.34
CA VAL A 140 15.62 -18.92 -9.01
C VAL A 140 16.73 -18.77 -8.00
N ALA A 141 16.75 -17.65 -7.29
CA ALA A 141 17.68 -17.39 -6.18
C ALA A 141 16.91 -17.43 -4.85
N ILE A 142 17.35 -18.27 -3.94
CA ILE A 142 16.68 -18.49 -2.66
C ILE A 142 17.42 -17.72 -1.55
N SER A 143 16.69 -16.89 -0.82
CA SER A 143 17.17 -16.12 0.33
C SER A 143 16.62 -16.69 1.64
N GLY A 144 17.41 -16.61 2.70
CA GLY A 144 17.08 -17.09 4.03
C GLY A 144 17.56 -18.53 4.31
N ALA A 145 17.72 -18.84 5.61
CA ALA A 145 18.07 -20.18 6.05
C ALA A 145 16.83 -21.07 6.13
N ARG A 146 16.94 -22.32 5.67
CA ARG A 146 15.90 -23.33 5.85
C ARG A 146 15.79 -23.76 7.31
N ALA A 147 14.60 -24.19 7.71
CA ALA A 147 14.33 -24.65 9.06
C ALA A 147 15.22 -25.84 9.50
N ASP A 148 15.74 -26.63 8.56
CA ASP A 148 16.68 -27.75 8.79
C ASP A 148 18.16 -27.33 8.76
N GLY A 149 18.43 -26.01 8.61
CA GLY A 149 19.78 -25.47 8.50
C GLY A 149 20.52 -25.82 7.19
N SER A 150 19.84 -26.42 6.22
CA SER A 150 20.45 -26.76 4.93
C SER A 150 20.52 -25.52 4.03
N SER A 151 21.65 -25.36 3.35
CA SER A 151 21.86 -24.36 2.29
C SER A 151 21.81 -24.97 0.88
N GLY A 152 21.40 -26.24 0.79
CA GLY A 152 21.31 -26.95 -0.48
C GLY A 152 20.09 -26.53 -1.33
N PRO A 153 20.07 -26.90 -2.64
CA PRO A 153 18.99 -26.55 -3.56
C PRO A 153 17.62 -26.99 -3.04
N ALA A 154 16.59 -26.14 -3.19
CA ALA A 154 15.22 -26.52 -2.89
C ALA A 154 14.79 -27.57 -3.91
N LYS A 155 14.02 -28.56 -3.50
CA LYS A 155 13.31 -29.40 -4.46
C LYS A 155 12.13 -28.58 -5.00
N LEU A 156 12.43 -27.72 -5.97
CA LEU A 156 11.41 -27.03 -6.75
C LEU A 156 10.61 -28.07 -7.56
N GLY A 157 9.34 -27.79 -7.81
CA GLY A 157 8.46 -28.69 -8.59
C GLY A 157 8.93 -28.90 -10.04
N SER A 158 8.30 -29.82 -10.76
CA SER A 158 8.65 -30.15 -12.14
C SER A 158 8.58 -28.95 -13.11
N ALA A 159 7.83 -27.92 -12.79
CA ALA A 159 7.79 -26.68 -13.58
C ALA A 159 9.15 -25.98 -13.68
N PHE A 160 10.09 -26.28 -12.79
CA PHE A 160 11.43 -25.68 -12.71
C PHE A 160 12.56 -26.59 -13.25
N ALA A 161 12.23 -27.64 -13.97
CA ALA A 161 13.21 -28.64 -14.41
C ALA A 161 14.38 -28.07 -15.25
N SER A 162 14.18 -26.93 -15.92
CA SER A 162 15.19 -26.23 -16.74
C SER A 162 15.71 -24.94 -16.09
N VAL A 163 15.36 -24.67 -14.83
CA VAL A 163 15.70 -23.44 -14.13
C VAL A 163 16.94 -23.68 -13.26
N GLU A 164 17.91 -22.79 -13.34
CA GLU A 164 19.08 -22.80 -12.47
C GLU A 164 18.73 -22.27 -11.09
N GLU A 165 19.21 -22.94 -10.03
CA GLU A 165 18.94 -22.59 -8.64
C GLU A 165 20.21 -22.10 -7.95
N PHE A 166 20.13 -20.95 -7.27
CA PHE A 166 21.23 -20.34 -6.54
C PHE A 166 20.82 -20.01 -5.09
N ASN A 167 21.81 -19.88 -4.22
CA ASN A 167 21.64 -19.31 -2.89
C ASN A 167 21.94 -17.82 -2.95
N TRP A 168 20.90 -16.99 -2.89
CA TRP A 168 21.00 -15.52 -2.99
C TRP A 168 21.98 -14.91 -2.00
N ASP A 169 21.91 -15.34 -0.74
CA ASP A 169 22.72 -14.77 0.33
C ASP A 169 24.21 -15.11 0.15
N ALA A 170 24.50 -16.34 -0.31
CA ALA A 170 25.86 -16.77 -0.59
C ALA A 170 26.45 -16.07 -1.81
N GLU A 171 25.69 -15.92 -2.89
CA GLU A 171 26.12 -15.19 -4.08
C GLU A 171 26.41 -13.72 -3.74
N CYS A 172 25.49 -13.06 -3.03
CA CYS A 172 25.68 -11.69 -2.58
C CYS A 172 26.91 -11.55 -1.65
N ALA A 173 27.14 -12.51 -0.74
CA ALA A 173 28.28 -12.46 0.18
C ALA A 173 29.63 -12.50 -0.55
N GLN A 174 29.72 -13.19 -1.68
CA GLN A 174 30.93 -13.34 -2.49
C GLN A 174 31.12 -12.19 -3.51
N ALA A 175 30.04 -11.51 -3.88
CA ALA A 175 30.08 -10.46 -4.88
C ALA A 175 30.81 -9.19 -4.38
N ILE A 176 31.36 -8.43 -5.33
CA ILE A 176 32.07 -7.16 -5.06
C ILE A 176 31.07 -6.11 -4.57
N ALA A 177 31.42 -5.41 -3.47
CA ALA A 177 30.58 -4.37 -2.86
C ALA A 177 30.67 -2.99 -3.56
N LYS A 178 31.19 -2.93 -4.76
CA LYS A 178 31.27 -1.71 -5.59
C LYS A 178 30.65 -1.99 -6.95
N CYS A 179 29.69 -1.15 -7.35
CA CYS A 179 29.01 -1.27 -8.63
C CYS A 179 28.67 0.12 -9.17
N GLU A 180 29.02 0.39 -10.41
CA GLU A 180 28.60 1.60 -11.10
C GLU A 180 27.16 1.42 -11.62
N SER A 181 26.37 2.48 -11.54
CA SER A 181 25.00 2.45 -12.03
C SER A 181 24.95 2.46 -13.55
N HIS A 182 23.94 1.79 -14.10
CA HIS A 182 23.60 1.94 -15.51
C HIS A 182 23.05 3.37 -15.73
N PRO A 183 23.46 4.08 -16.79
CA PRO A 183 22.93 5.40 -17.12
C PRO A 183 21.47 5.26 -17.59
N THR A 184 20.53 5.41 -16.65
CA THR A 184 19.10 5.41 -16.92
C THR A 184 18.58 6.83 -17.07
N GLU A 185 17.57 7.00 -17.94
CA GLU A 185 16.84 8.27 -18.01
C GLU A 185 15.75 8.32 -16.91
N ALA A 186 15.39 9.54 -16.51
CA ALA A 186 14.37 9.75 -15.47
C ALA A 186 13.03 9.08 -15.79
N ASN A 187 12.66 9.00 -17.07
CA ASN A 187 11.43 8.40 -17.59
C ASN A 187 11.53 6.92 -17.95
N ASP A 188 12.71 6.28 -17.77
CA ASP A 188 12.84 4.85 -17.96
C ASP A 188 12.04 4.07 -16.92
N PRO A 189 11.44 2.92 -17.28
CA PRO A 189 10.80 2.03 -16.32
C PRO A 189 11.80 1.51 -15.28
N ALA A 190 11.50 1.70 -14.00
CA ALA A 190 12.34 1.26 -12.88
C ALA A 190 11.74 0.08 -12.13
N PHE A 191 10.43 0.01 -12.01
CA PHE A 191 9.75 -1.07 -11.29
C PHE A 191 8.29 -1.23 -11.72
N LEU A 192 7.74 -2.42 -11.45
CA LEU A 192 6.32 -2.75 -11.63
C LEU A 192 5.67 -3.01 -10.28
N LEU A 193 4.51 -2.41 -10.04
CA LEU A 193 3.72 -2.68 -8.84
C LEU A 193 2.38 -3.31 -9.22
N TYR A 194 2.13 -4.53 -8.73
CA TYR A 194 0.85 -5.20 -8.94
C TYR A 194 -0.23 -4.67 -8.00
N THR A 195 -1.40 -4.44 -8.56
CA THR A 195 -2.60 -4.06 -7.82
C THR A 195 -3.79 -4.92 -8.25
N SER A 196 -4.67 -5.25 -7.29
CA SER A 196 -5.92 -5.94 -7.58
C SER A 196 -6.89 -4.99 -8.28
N GLY A 197 -7.28 -5.31 -9.51
CA GLY A 197 -8.36 -4.60 -10.21
C GLY A 197 -9.73 -4.97 -9.65
N SER A 198 -10.75 -4.12 -9.89
CA SER A 198 -12.17 -4.42 -9.60
C SER A 198 -12.68 -5.68 -10.34
N GLY A 199 -12.00 -6.10 -11.40
CA GLY A 199 -12.27 -7.33 -12.16
C GLY A 199 -11.55 -8.60 -11.66
N GLY A 200 -10.88 -8.57 -10.51
CA GLY A 200 -10.25 -9.74 -9.87
C GLY A 200 -8.85 -10.12 -10.40
N THR A 201 -8.52 -9.83 -11.66
CA THR A 201 -7.19 -10.12 -12.22
C THR A 201 -6.20 -8.99 -11.86
N PRO A 202 -5.02 -9.31 -11.29
CA PRO A 202 -4.01 -8.31 -10.99
C PRO A 202 -3.51 -7.58 -12.24
N LYS A 203 -3.12 -6.33 -12.07
CA LYS A 203 -2.54 -5.48 -13.11
C LYS A 203 -1.29 -4.80 -12.57
N ALA A 204 -0.23 -4.73 -13.36
CA ALA A 204 1.02 -4.08 -12.94
C ALA A 204 1.09 -2.66 -13.46
N ALA A 205 1.22 -1.68 -12.57
CA ALA A 205 1.53 -0.30 -12.92
C ALA A 205 3.03 -0.16 -13.18
N ILE A 206 3.39 0.48 -14.29
CA ILE A 206 4.77 0.78 -14.67
C ILE A 206 5.17 2.10 -14.02
N HIS A 207 6.18 2.07 -13.16
CA HIS A 207 6.77 3.26 -12.55
C HIS A 207 8.17 3.53 -13.08
N ARG A 208 8.45 4.83 -13.23
CA ARG A 208 9.71 5.36 -13.77
C ARG A 208 10.64 5.74 -12.62
N HIS A 209 11.90 5.99 -12.95
CA HIS A 209 12.86 6.48 -11.96
C HIS A 209 12.43 7.80 -11.30
N GLU A 210 11.85 8.74 -12.05
CA GLU A 210 11.40 10.03 -11.51
C GLU A 210 10.21 9.93 -10.54
N ASP A 211 9.40 8.87 -10.62
CA ASP A 211 8.15 8.76 -9.85
C ASP A 211 8.39 8.76 -8.34
N MET A 212 9.46 8.10 -7.87
CA MET A 212 9.84 8.12 -6.45
C MET A 212 10.29 9.51 -5.98
N VAL A 213 10.97 10.26 -6.84
CA VAL A 213 11.43 11.63 -6.52
C VAL A 213 10.23 12.56 -6.37
N HIS A 214 9.26 12.47 -7.29
CA HIS A 214 8.02 13.25 -7.21
C HIS A 214 7.25 13.00 -5.91
N THR A 215 7.05 11.73 -5.55
CA THR A 215 6.30 11.38 -4.32
C THR A 215 7.08 11.78 -3.07
N SER A 216 8.39 11.59 -3.03
CA SER A 216 9.22 11.98 -1.88
C SER A 216 9.14 13.48 -1.64
N ARG A 217 9.36 14.29 -2.67
CA ARG A 217 9.33 15.75 -2.56
C ARG A 217 7.94 16.29 -2.23
N GLY A 218 6.89 15.74 -2.87
CA GLY A 218 5.52 16.15 -2.63
C GLY A 218 5.02 15.74 -1.25
N TYR A 219 5.18 14.48 -0.90
CA TYR A 219 4.56 13.93 0.30
C TYR A 219 5.52 13.87 1.50
N ALA A 220 6.67 13.20 1.38
CA ALA A 220 7.59 13.06 2.52
C ALA A 220 8.13 14.41 2.98
N HIS A 221 8.58 15.26 2.05
CA HIS A 221 9.10 16.59 2.37
C HIS A 221 7.97 17.62 2.54
N GLY A 222 7.01 17.67 1.59
CA GLY A 222 6.02 18.75 1.52
C GLY A 222 4.89 18.61 2.52
N VAL A 223 4.43 17.39 2.85
CA VAL A 223 3.32 17.13 3.78
C VAL A 223 3.84 16.66 5.13
N LEU A 224 4.57 15.53 5.16
CA LEU A 224 5.04 14.92 6.41
C LEU A 224 6.19 15.68 7.05
N GLN A 225 6.91 16.48 6.26
CA GLN A 225 8.10 17.21 6.70
C GLN A 225 9.06 16.27 7.43
N LEU A 226 9.37 15.15 6.77
CA LEU A 226 10.33 14.17 7.30
C LEU A 226 11.71 14.82 7.41
N ARG A 227 12.42 14.42 8.44
CA ARG A 227 13.75 14.93 8.79
C ARG A 227 14.69 13.77 9.00
N ALA A 228 15.97 14.07 8.91
CA ALA A 228 17.03 13.10 9.08
C ALA A 228 17.07 12.40 10.46
N ASP A 229 16.49 13.01 11.49
CA ASP A 229 16.35 12.45 12.83
C ASP A 229 15.06 11.64 13.04
N ASP A 230 14.21 11.56 12.02
CA ASP A 230 13.01 10.72 12.08
C ASP A 230 13.36 9.23 11.97
N ILE A 231 12.52 8.43 12.60
CA ILE A 231 12.49 6.97 12.46
C ILE A 231 11.09 6.60 11.99
N THR A 232 11.00 6.03 10.80
CA THR A 232 9.70 5.57 10.26
C THR A 232 9.45 4.11 10.62
N TYR A 233 8.18 3.77 10.84
CA TYR A 233 7.74 2.39 10.94
C TYR A 233 6.44 2.22 10.14
N SER A 234 6.44 1.27 9.21
CA SER A 234 5.27 0.96 8.37
C SER A 234 4.73 -0.43 8.68
N VAL A 235 3.45 -0.51 9.01
CA VAL A 235 2.72 -1.78 9.13
C VAL A 235 2.46 -2.38 7.73
N SER A 236 2.29 -1.53 6.72
CA SER A 236 2.18 -1.97 5.32
C SER A 236 3.55 -2.38 4.78
N LYS A 237 3.57 -3.51 4.07
CA LYS A 237 4.79 -4.16 3.58
C LYS A 237 5.38 -3.50 2.34
N LEU A 238 6.70 -3.65 2.14
CA LEU A 238 7.46 -3.01 1.06
C LEU A 238 7.01 -3.41 -0.35
N PHE A 239 6.37 -4.54 -0.54
CA PHE A 239 5.83 -4.94 -1.85
C PHE A 239 4.53 -4.20 -2.23
N PHE A 240 3.95 -3.37 -1.35
CA PHE A 240 2.86 -2.46 -1.65
C PHE A 240 3.36 -1.04 -1.86
N ALA A 241 2.76 -0.30 -2.79
CA ALA A 241 3.10 1.10 -3.06
C ALA A 241 3.17 1.96 -1.78
N TYR A 242 2.19 1.80 -0.88
CA TYR A 242 2.13 2.52 0.40
C TYR A 242 3.30 2.16 1.32
N GLY A 243 3.56 0.86 1.52
CA GLY A 243 4.67 0.39 2.36
C GLY A 243 6.04 0.71 1.76
N LEU A 244 6.16 0.64 0.43
CA LEU A 244 7.40 0.94 -0.31
C LEU A 244 7.87 2.37 -0.04
N GLY A 245 6.94 3.35 -0.07
CA GLY A 245 7.27 4.73 0.28
C GLY A 245 7.62 4.88 1.75
N ASN A 246 6.74 4.44 2.61
CA ASN A 246 6.81 4.67 4.05
C ASN A 246 8.03 4.01 4.71
N GLY A 247 8.37 2.80 4.26
CA GLY A 247 9.42 1.96 4.86
C GLY A 247 10.75 1.98 4.09
N MET A 248 10.84 2.65 2.94
CA MET A 248 12.06 2.61 2.13
C MET A 248 12.44 3.98 1.59
N TYR A 249 11.84 4.43 0.48
CA TYR A 249 12.38 5.59 -0.22
C TYR A 249 12.03 6.94 0.43
N PHE A 250 11.00 7.06 1.26
CA PHE A 250 10.73 8.29 2.02
C PHE A 250 11.77 8.57 3.11
N PRO A 251 12.04 7.64 4.05
CA PRO A 251 13.12 7.84 5.01
C PRO A 251 14.47 8.05 4.31
N PHE A 252 14.77 7.29 3.25
CA PHE A 252 16.04 7.42 2.53
C PHE A 252 16.18 8.75 1.78
N SER A 253 15.07 9.39 1.39
CA SER A 253 15.11 10.71 0.73
C SER A 253 15.58 11.84 1.64
N VAL A 254 15.53 11.66 2.96
CA VAL A 254 15.93 12.63 3.99
C VAL A 254 17.01 12.08 4.92
N ASP A 255 17.67 10.99 4.53
CA ASP A 255 18.72 10.32 5.30
C ASP A 255 18.26 9.87 6.71
N ALA A 256 16.98 9.56 6.86
CA ALA A 256 16.35 9.07 8.09
C ALA A 256 16.44 7.55 8.23
N SER A 257 16.04 7.03 9.38
CA SER A 257 16.00 5.58 9.63
C SER A 257 14.60 5.01 9.38
N THR A 258 14.55 3.73 9.05
CA THR A 258 13.29 2.95 9.00
C THR A 258 13.38 1.71 9.85
N VAL A 259 12.25 1.31 10.48
CA VAL A 259 12.12 0.02 11.16
C VAL A 259 11.55 -0.99 10.18
N LEU A 260 12.28 -2.08 9.92
CA LEU A 260 11.82 -3.20 9.12
C LEU A 260 11.48 -4.40 10.02
N ASP A 261 10.31 -4.98 9.78
CA ASP A 261 9.85 -6.20 10.44
C ASP A 261 9.36 -7.20 9.39
N PRO A 262 10.04 -8.36 9.20
CA PRO A 262 9.69 -9.33 8.17
C PRO A 262 8.36 -10.03 8.44
N GLY A 263 7.90 -10.04 9.69
CA GLY A 263 6.71 -10.75 10.13
C GLY A 263 5.39 -10.15 9.66
N ARG A 264 4.30 -10.92 9.84
CA ARG A 264 2.95 -10.38 9.67
C ARG A 264 2.69 -9.35 10.77
N PRO A 265 2.09 -8.20 10.44
CA PRO A 265 1.75 -7.20 11.44
C PRO A 265 0.80 -7.75 12.50
N LYS A 266 1.16 -7.55 13.78
CA LYS A 266 0.34 -7.89 14.94
C LYS A 266 0.43 -6.76 15.97
N PRO A 267 -0.66 -6.44 16.70
CA PRO A 267 -0.64 -5.39 17.72
C PRO A 267 0.48 -5.57 18.76
N GLU A 268 0.70 -6.80 19.24
CA GLU A 268 1.72 -7.12 20.23
C GLU A 268 3.13 -6.83 19.68
N ARG A 269 3.41 -7.31 18.47
CA ARG A 269 4.70 -7.06 17.81
C ARG A 269 4.93 -5.59 17.54
N THR A 270 3.89 -4.87 17.11
CA THR A 270 3.96 -3.43 16.91
C THR A 270 4.25 -2.69 18.22
N ALA A 271 3.62 -3.09 19.34
CA ALA A 271 3.91 -2.52 20.64
C ALA A 271 5.37 -2.74 21.09
N GLU A 272 5.92 -3.94 20.84
CA GLU A 272 7.35 -4.25 21.08
C GLU A 272 8.26 -3.34 20.25
N LEU A 273 7.98 -3.18 18.95
CA LEU A 273 8.80 -2.36 18.05
C LEU A 273 8.71 -0.86 18.39
N LEU A 274 7.52 -0.36 18.76
CA LEU A 274 7.34 1.01 19.24
C LEU A 274 8.20 1.27 20.50
N LYS A 275 8.17 0.35 21.45
CA LYS A 275 8.97 0.44 22.68
C LYS A 275 10.47 0.34 22.41
N LYS A 276 10.89 -0.61 21.55
CA LYS A 276 12.30 -0.90 21.27
C LYS A 276 12.99 0.17 20.45
N TYR A 277 12.37 0.57 19.32
CA TYR A 277 13.00 1.43 18.34
C TYR A 277 12.53 2.89 18.39
N ARG A 278 11.46 3.17 19.13
CA ARG A 278 10.91 4.50 19.36
C ARG A 278 10.71 5.29 18.05
N PRO A 279 9.99 4.75 17.05
CA PRO A 279 9.74 5.46 15.80
C PRO A 279 9.04 6.80 16.07
N THR A 280 9.29 7.77 15.18
CA THR A 280 8.68 9.11 15.26
C THR A 280 7.47 9.24 14.35
N VAL A 281 7.37 8.37 13.33
CA VAL A 281 6.24 8.32 12.39
C VAL A 281 5.78 6.88 12.21
N LEU A 282 4.49 6.64 12.51
CA LEU A 282 3.84 5.34 12.32
C LEU A 282 2.91 5.38 11.11
N PHE A 283 3.16 4.53 10.12
CA PHE A 283 2.26 4.34 8.98
C PHE A 283 1.46 3.06 9.14
N SER A 284 0.13 3.17 9.03
CA SER A 284 -0.74 2.02 9.19
C SER A 284 -2.02 2.15 8.36
N VAL A 285 -2.94 1.24 8.58
CA VAL A 285 -4.26 1.20 7.95
C VAL A 285 -5.36 1.24 9.01
N PRO A 286 -6.57 1.73 8.71
CA PRO A 286 -7.66 1.86 9.69
C PRO A 286 -7.96 0.59 10.48
N THR A 287 -8.04 -0.56 9.80
CA THR A 287 -8.29 -1.86 10.47
C THR A 287 -7.21 -2.21 11.48
N PHE A 288 -5.95 -1.86 11.24
CA PHE A 288 -4.87 -2.12 12.18
C PHE A 288 -4.88 -1.13 13.35
N PHE A 289 -5.19 0.16 13.13
CA PHE A 289 -5.39 1.12 14.22
C PHE A 289 -6.51 0.66 15.15
N ALA A 290 -7.64 0.18 14.60
CA ALA A 290 -8.72 -0.40 15.39
C ALA A 290 -8.26 -1.64 16.21
N ALA A 291 -7.43 -2.51 15.62
CA ALA A 291 -6.89 -3.67 16.32
C ALA A 291 -5.96 -3.24 17.46
N LEU A 292 -5.08 -2.26 17.23
CA LEU A 292 -4.16 -1.75 18.24
C LEU A 292 -4.91 -1.11 19.42
N LEU A 293 -5.93 -0.29 19.15
CA LEU A 293 -6.81 0.31 20.16
C LEU A 293 -7.53 -0.76 20.99
N ARG A 294 -8.05 -1.80 20.34
CA ARG A 294 -8.76 -2.90 21.00
C ARG A 294 -7.83 -3.67 21.95
N GLU A 295 -6.60 -3.99 21.52
CA GLU A 295 -5.66 -4.72 22.39
C GLU A 295 -5.11 -3.81 23.50
N ALA A 296 -4.92 -2.51 23.27
CA ALA A 296 -4.58 -1.54 24.32
C ALA A 296 -5.69 -1.48 25.39
N ALA A 297 -6.97 -1.47 24.99
CA ALA A 297 -8.10 -1.51 25.92
C ALA A 297 -8.18 -2.84 26.72
N ARG A 298 -7.54 -3.91 26.23
CA ARG A 298 -7.43 -5.21 26.93
C ARG A 298 -6.18 -5.30 27.82
N GLY A 299 -5.37 -4.25 27.88
CA GLY A 299 -4.21 -4.16 28.75
C GLY A 299 -2.85 -4.34 28.05
N LEU A 300 -2.81 -4.40 26.71
CA LEU A 300 -1.54 -4.32 25.99
C LEU A 300 -0.91 -2.94 26.22
N GLU A 301 0.30 -2.91 26.76
CA GLU A 301 1.07 -1.67 26.88
C GLU A 301 1.58 -1.23 25.50
N VAL A 302 1.09 -0.07 25.01
CA VAL A 302 1.50 0.51 23.72
C VAL A 302 2.11 1.89 23.98
N ASP A 303 3.43 2.01 23.83
CA ASP A 303 4.16 3.27 24.01
C ASP A 303 4.24 4.05 22.69
N CYS A 304 3.33 5.01 22.53
CA CYS A 304 3.33 5.95 21.40
C CYS A 304 4.04 7.28 21.71
N SER A 305 4.75 7.41 22.84
CA SER A 305 5.33 8.69 23.33
C SER A 305 6.40 9.28 22.40
N SER A 306 7.03 8.46 21.55
CA SER A 306 7.99 8.91 20.53
C SER A 306 7.33 9.41 19.25
N LEU A 307 6.07 9.03 18.99
CA LEU A 307 5.39 9.39 17.76
C LEU A 307 5.03 10.87 17.72
N ARG A 308 5.48 11.58 16.69
CA ARG A 308 5.02 12.95 16.41
C ARG A 308 3.80 12.96 15.50
N MET A 309 3.53 11.86 14.78
CA MET A 309 2.32 11.65 13.98
C MET A 309 2.12 10.17 13.67
N ALA A 310 0.88 9.81 13.37
CA ALA A 310 0.50 8.58 12.71
C ALA A 310 -0.12 8.90 11.34
N VAL A 311 -0.01 7.99 10.39
CA VAL A 311 -0.52 8.18 9.02
C VAL A 311 -1.40 7.00 8.65
N SER A 312 -2.57 7.27 8.09
CA SER A 312 -3.55 6.28 7.67
C SER A 312 -3.81 6.36 6.17
N ALA A 313 -3.88 5.23 5.50
CA ALA A 313 -4.34 5.12 4.11
C ALA A 313 -4.80 3.69 3.76
N GLY A 314 -5.25 3.51 2.51
CA GLY A 314 -5.62 2.21 1.94
C GLY A 314 -7.06 1.78 2.22
N GLU A 315 -7.69 2.33 3.23
CA GLU A 315 -9.09 2.13 3.61
C GLU A 315 -9.67 3.44 4.12
N THR A 316 -10.98 3.54 4.23
CA THR A 316 -11.63 4.72 4.85
C THR A 316 -11.36 4.72 6.34
N LEU A 317 -10.82 5.82 6.89
CA LEU A 317 -10.62 6.00 8.32
C LEU A 317 -11.95 6.45 8.98
N PRO A 318 -12.58 5.61 9.82
CA PRO A 318 -13.73 6.04 10.60
C PRO A 318 -13.39 7.16 11.57
N ALA A 319 -14.29 8.15 11.66
CA ALA A 319 -14.11 9.29 12.58
C ALA A 319 -13.91 8.84 14.04
N GLU A 320 -14.58 7.75 14.45
CA GLU A 320 -14.46 7.20 15.78
C GLU A 320 -13.04 6.67 16.07
N ILE A 321 -12.41 5.96 15.11
CA ILE A 321 -11.03 5.47 15.26
C ILE A 321 -10.04 6.63 15.33
N PHE A 322 -10.24 7.66 14.50
CA PHE A 322 -9.44 8.88 14.52
C PHE A 322 -9.45 9.53 15.92
N GLU A 323 -10.66 9.75 16.48
CA GLU A 323 -10.82 10.37 17.80
C GLU A 323 -10.32 9.48 18.94
N GLN A 324 -10.63 8.19 18.91
CA GLN A 324 -10.17 7.25 19.93
C GLN A 324 -8.65 7.16 19.98
N PHE A 325 -7.97 7.09 18.82
CA PHE A 325 -6.51 7.01 18.77
C PHE A 325 -5.86 8.27 19.36
N LYS A 326 -6.36 9.44 18.99
CA LYS A 326 -5.91 10.73 19.54
C LYS A 326 -6.13 10.81 21.04
N ASN A 327 -7.31 10.40 21.54
CA ASN A 327 -7.63 10.45 22.97
C ASN A 327 -6.83 9.43 23.78
N THR A 328 -6.52 8.24 23.23
CA THR A 328 -5.80 7.17 23.92
C THR A 328 -4.30 7.43 23.96
N PHE A 329 -3.70 7.84 22.84
CA PHE A 329 -2.26 7.93 22.68
C PHE A 329 -1.71 9.35 22.54
N GLY A 330 -2.57 10.38 22.46
CA GLY A 330 -2.17 11.77 22.27
C GLY A 330 -1.60 12.09 20.87
N VAL A 331 -1.72 11.16 19.92
CA VAL A 331 -1.13 11.26 18.58
C VAL A 331 -2.23 11.47 17.53
N GLU A 332 -2.02 12.46 16.65
CA GLU A 332 -2.94 12.74 15.53
C GLU A 332 -2.70 11.75 14.38
N ILE A 333 -3.78 11.23 13.80
CA ILE A 333 -3.71 10.43 12.56
C ILE A 333 -3.91 11.36 11.36
N LEU A 334 -2.96 11.38 10.45
CA LEU A 334 -3.09 12.04 9.15
C LEU A 334 -3.70 11.03 8.17
N ASP A 335 -4.99 11.21 7.86
CA ASP A 335 -5.64 10.38 6.85
C ASP A 335 -5.35 10.89 5.45
N GLY A 336 -5.27 9.98 4.48
CA GLY A 336 -5.04 10.33 3.10
C GLY A 336 -5.40 9.21 2.13
N ILE A 337 -5.45 9.56 0.87
CA ILE A 337 -5.68 8.60 -0.21
C ILE A 337 -4.56 8.67 -1.25
N GLY A 338 -4.17 7.50 -1.68
CA GLY A 338 -3.25 7.25 -2.77
C GLY A 338 -3.70 6.07 -3.61
N SER A 339 -3.00 5.81 -4.66
CA SER A 339 -3.20 4.61 -5.46
C SER A 339 -1.87 4.08 -5.99
N THR A 340 -1.87 2.83 -6.40
CA THR A 340 -0.70 2.24 -7.05
C THR A 340 -0.34 3.01 -8.32
N GLU A 341 -1.34 3.50 -9.07
CA GLU A 341 -1.16 4.25 -10.31
C GLU A 341 -0.54 5.64 -10.11
N MET A 342 -0.61 6.19 -8.89
CA MET A 342 0.05 7.45 -8.51
C MET A 342 1.25 7.22 -7.60
N LEU A 343 1.66 5.97 -7.43
CA LEU A 343 2.72 5.45 -6.57
C LEU A 343 2.44 5.63 -5.07
N HIS A 344 1.91 6.77 -4.65
CA HIS A 344 1.62 7.04 -3.25
C HIS A 344 0.44 8.01 -3.11
N MET A 345 0.39 8.76 -2.01
CA MET A 345 -0.70 9.70 -1.71
C MET A 345 -0.68 10.94 -2.60
N PHE A 346 -1.86 11.33 -3.05
CA PHE A 346 -2.13 12.57 -3.79
C PHE A 346 -3.10 13.51 -3.06
N LEU A 347 -3.86 13.01 -2.07
CA LEU A 347 -4.59 13.80 -1.07
C LEU A 347 -4.15 13.35 0.32
N SER A 348 -3.97 14.29 1.25
CA SER A 348 -3.62 13.98 2.64
C SER A 348 -3.99 15.12 3.59
N ALA A 349 -4.34 14.74 4.80
CA ALA A 349 -4.35 15.65 5.93
C ALA A 349 -2.92 16.17 6.21
N ARG A 350 -2.83 17.34 6.80
CA ARG A 350 -1.57 17.96 7.23
C ARG A 350 -1.47 17.96 8.76
N PRO A 351 -0.25 17.92 9.33
CA PRO A 351 -0.06 18.01 10.77
C PRO A 351 -0.78 19.23 11.36
N GLY A 352 -1.58 19.01 12.41
CA GLY A 352 -2.37 20.04 13.07
C GLY A 352 -3.60 20.53 12.29
N GLN A 353 -3.92 19.92 11.14
CA GLN A 353 -5.06 20.29 10.30
C GLN A 353 -5.91 19.05 9.91
N ALA A 354 -5.66 17.89 10.52
CA ALA A 354 -6.45 16.71 10.25
C ALA A 354 -7.90 16.88 10.74
N ARG A 355 -8.85 16.42 9.92
CA ARG A 355 -10.29 16.46 10.22
C ARG A 355 -10.86 15.04 10.10
N ALA A 356 -11.60 14.62 11.10
CA ALA A 356 -12.30 13.34 11.08
C ALA A 356 -13.19 13.20 9.83
N GLY A 357 -13.08 12.09 9.12
CA GLY A 357 -13.86 11.80 7.92
C GLY A 357 -13.42 12.54 6.65
N SER A 358 -12.26 13.20 6.66
CA SER A 358 -11.68 13.85 5.48
C SER A 358 -10.31 13.28 5.16
N CYS A 359 -10.04 13.08 3.87
CA CYS A 359 -8.71 12.73 3.36
C CYS A 359 -7.78 13.95 3.21
N GLY A 360 -8.16 15.12 3.77
CA GLY A 360 -7.37 16.34 3.68
C GLY A 360 -7.47 17.07 2.34
N SER A 361 -6.35 17.62 1.89
CA SER A 361 -6.23 18.41 0.66
C SER A 361 -5.15 17.85 -0.26
N GLN A 362 -5.00 18.46 -1.43
CA GLN A 362 -4.01 18.06 -2.42
C GLN A 362 -2.58 18.08 -1.84
N VAL A 363 -1.85 17.01 -2.11
CA VAL A 363 -0.40 16.96 -1.87
C VAL A 363 0.29 17.93 -2.82
N PRO A 364 1.32 18.68 -2.38
CA PRO A 364 2.06 19.57 -3.26
C PRO A 364 2.58 18.85 -4.51
N GLY A 365 2.41 19.45 -5.69
CA GLY A 365 2.78 18.86 -6.98
C GLY A 365 1.70 17.96 -7.61
N TYR A 366 0.55 17.77 -6.93
CA TYR A 366 -0.58 17.01 -7.47
C TYR A 366 -1.79 17.89 -7.74
N GLY A 367 -2.51 17.56 -8.82
CA GLY A 367 -3.82 18.12 -9.13
C GLY A 367 -4.93 17.12 -8.78
N ALA A 368 -6.08 17.63 -8.36
CA ALA A 368 -7.28 16.81 -8.14
C ALA A 368 -8.51 17.55 -8.67
N ARG A 369 -9.35 16.85 -9.44
CA ARG A 369 -10.61 17.35 -9.99
C ARG A 369 -11.71 16.34 -9.70
N ILE A 370 -12.91 16.86 -9.43
CA ILE A 370 -14.09 16.03 -9.27
C ILE A 370 -15.01 16.31 -10.48
N LEU A 371 -15.23 15.28 -11.29
CA LEU A 371 -15.99 15.41 -12.53
C LEU A 371 -17.27 14.57 -12.48
N SER A 372 -18.32 15.06 -13.17
CA SER A 372 -19.55 14.31 -13.42
C SER A 372 -19.29 13.06 -14.29
N GLU A 373 -20.29 12.20 -14.44
CA GLU A 373 -20.23 11.07 -15.39
C GLU A 373 -19.96 11.52 -16.84
N GLY A 374 -20.42 12.70 -17.21
CA GLY A 374 -20.20 13.30 -18.53
C GLY A 374 -18.85 14.00 -18.68
N GLY A 375 -18.01 14.04 -17.64
CA GLY A 375 -16.69 14.67 -17.67
C GLY A 375 -16.68 16.18 -17.42
N ALA A 376 -17.82 16.80 -17.06
CA ALA A 376 -17.88 18.20 -16.68
C ALA A 376 -17.49 18.39 -15.21
N GLU A 377 -16.82 19.50 -14.87
CA GLU A 377 -16.59 19.89 -13.49
C GLU A 377 -17.93 20.07 -12.74
N ILE A 378 -17.96 19.66 -11.48
CA ILE A 378 -19.14 19.75 -10.61
C ILE A 378 -18.93 20.79 -9.53
N SER A 379 -20.03 21.25 -8.93
CA SER A 379 -19.99 22.21 -7.82
C SER A 379 -19.43 21.58 -6.56
N ARG A 380 -18.86 22.40 -5.68
CA ARG A 380 -18.44 21.95 -4.34
C ARG A 380 -19.64 21.36 -3.59
N GLY A 381 -19.40 20.25 -2.88
CA GLY A 381 -20.43 19.51 -2.16
C GLY A 381 -21.16 18.46 -3.01
N GLU A 382 -21.05 18.48 -4.33
CA GLU A 382 -21.58 17.43 -5.20
C GLU A 382 -20.63 16.23 -5.28
N ILE A 383 -21.19 15.03 -5.50
CA ILE A 383 -20.42 13.78 -5.61
C ILE A 383 -20.08 13.50 -7.08
N GLY A 384 -18.80 13.30 -7.37
CA GLY A 384 -18.33 12.96 -8.71
C GLY A 384 -17.13 12.03 -8.72
N ASN A 385 -16.63 11.74 -9.92
CA ASN A 385 -15.44 10.92 -10.14
C ASN A 385 -14.19 11.73 -9.83
N LEU A 386 -13.31 11.18 -8.99
CA LEU A 386 -12.02 11.81 -8.71
C LEU A 386 -11.03 11.50 -9.84
N TRP A 387 -10.48 12.55 -10.42
CA TRP A 387 -9.36 12.54 -11.34
C TRP A 387 -8.17 13.22 -10.69
N VAL A 388 -6.99 12.63 -10.84
CA VAL A 388 -5.76 13.14 -10.24
C VAL A 388 -4.66 13.26 -11.28
N SER A 389 -3.76 14.23 -11.09
CA SER A 389 -2.56 14.41 -11.91
C SER A 389 -1.35 14.64 -11.01
N GLY A 390 -0.16 14.33 -11.51
CA GLY A 390 1.09 14.54 -10.78
C GLY A 390 2.24 13.81 -11.46
N GLY A 391 3.47 14.23 -11.15
CA GLY A 391 4.67 13.71 -11.81
C GLY A 391 4.92 12.22 -11.59
N SER A 392 4.37 11.61 -10.54
CA SER A 392 4.46 10.17 -10.26
C SER A 392 3.36 9.33 -10.90
N ALA A 393 2.53 9.92 -11.78
CA ALA A 393 1.50 9.16 -12.48
C ALA A 393 2.14 8.08 -13.36
N PHE A 394 1.76 6.83 -13.14
CA PHE A 394 2.31 5.66 -13.82
C PHE A 394 2.40 5.84 -15.35
N ALA A 395 3.38 5.20 -15.97
CA ALA A 395 3.52 5.25 -17.45
C ALA A 395 2.36 4.54 -18.16
N GLY A 396 1.80 3.51 -17.52
CA GLY A 396 0.68 2.71 -18.00
C GLY A 396 0.65 1.35 -17.28
N TYR A 397 -0.30 0.50 -17.65
CA TYR A 397 -0.33 -0.88 -17.18
C TYR A 397 0.50 -1.78 -18.10
N TRP A 398 1.33 -2.62 -17.52
CA TRP A 398 2.15 -3.59 -18.23
C TRP A 398 1.27 -4.52 -19.08
N ASN A 399 1.58 -4.62 -20.36
CA ASN A 399 0.85 -5.44 -21.35
C ASN A 399 -0.68 -5.17 -21.45
N LYS A 400 -1.18 -4.01 -20.97
CA LYS A 400 -2.62 -3.70 -20.97
C LYS A 400 -2.90 -2.27 -21.51
N PRO A 401 -2.61 -2.01 -22.81
CA PRO A 401 -2.75 -0.65 -23.37
C PRO A 401 -4.20 -0.14 -23.38
N GLU A 402 -5.18 -1.01 -23.62
CA GLU A 402 -6.60 -0.59 -23.59
C GLU A 402 -7.07 -0.17 -22.20
N LEU A 403 -6.61 -0.88 -21.15
CA LEU A 403 -6.92 -0.52 -19.78
C LEU A 403 -6.23 0.80 -19.40
N THR A 404 -5.00 0.99 -19.85
CA THR A 404 -4.26 2.24 -19.69
C THR A 404 -5.04 3.41 -20.28
N ALA A 405 -5.50 3.30 -21.53
CA ALA A 405 -6.26 4.34 -22.20
C ALA A 405 -7.61 4.66 -21.52
N ARG A 406 -8.21 3.70 -20.81
CA ARG A 406 -9.43 3.94 -20.01
C ARG A 406 -9.14 4.63 -18.67
N THR A 407 -7.97 4.39 -18.11
CA THR A 407 -7.59 4.88 -16.77
C THR A 407 -6.85 6.22 -16.84
N LYS A 408 -6.03 6.44 -17.87
CA LYS A 408 -5.20 7.63 -18.03
C LYS A 408 -5.58 8.38 -19.29
N LYS A 409 -5.80 9.69 -19.15
CA LYS A 409 -6.05 10.62 -20.25
C LYS A 409 -5.14 11.82 -20.07
N ASP A 410 -4.18 11.97 -20.96
CA ASP A 410 -3.10 12.96 -20.86
C ASP A 410 -2.38 12.82 -19.51
N GLU A 411 -2.26 13.88 -18.73
CA GLU A 411 -1.68 13.89 -17.37
C GLU A 411 -2.65 13.41 -16.28
N TRP A 412 -3.93 13.15 -16.59
CA TRP A 412 -4.96 12.82 -15.61
C TRP A 412 -5.20 11.31 -15.51
N VAL A 413 -5.30 10.84 -14.27
CA VAL A 413 -5.61 9.44 -13.92
C VAL A 413 -6.97 9.39 -13.25
N LEU A 414 -7.88 8.56 -13.77
CA LEU A 414 -9.15 8.23 -13.13
C LEU A 414 -8.91 7.25 -11.98
N THR A 415 -9.19 7.67 -10.75
CA THR A 415 -8.94 6.83 -9.57
C THR A 415 -9.95 5.68 -9.42
N GLY A 416 -11.14 5.83 -10.01
CA GLY A 416 -12.27 4.94 -9.80
C GLY A 416 -12.98 5.16 -8.47
N ASP A 417 -12.68 6.26 -7.80
CA ASP A 417 -13.29 6.65 -6.53
C ASP A 417 -14.24 7.84 -6.73
N LYS A 418 -15.30 7.88 -5.93
CA LYS A 418 -16.22 8.99 -5.82
C LYS A 418 -15.85 9.86 -4.63
N PHE A 419 -15.82 11.16 -4.88
CA PHE A 419 -15.46 12.17 -3.90
C PHE A 419 -16.39 13.37 -3.93
N THR A 420 -16.42 14.10 -2.83
CA THR A 420 -16.90 15.48 -2.75
C THR A 420 -15.81 16.36 -2.16
N CYS A 421 -15.85 17.66 -2.44
CA CYS A 421 -14.95 18.66 -1.87
C CYS A 421 -15.78 19.71 -1.14
N ASP A 422 -15.46 20.02 0.11
CA ASP A 422 -16.18 21.02 0.89
C ASP A 422 -15.76 22.46 0.53
N ALA A 423 -16.39 23.44 1.19
CA ALA A 423 -16.12 24.86 0.96
C ALA A 423 -14.68 25.27 1.33
N ASP A 424 -14.07 24.58 2.31
CA ASP A 424 -12.71 24.81 2.79
C ASP A 424 -11.64 24.12 1.91
N GLY A 425 -12.04 23.29 0.92
CA GLY A 425 -11.15 22.57 0.03
C GLY A 425 -10.69 21.20 0.56
N TYR A 426 -11.39 20.66 1.57
CA TYR A 426 -11.14 19.31 2.07
C TYR A 426 -11.91 18.28 1.24
N PHE A 427 -11.23 17.19 0.90
CA PHE A 427 -11.78 16.10 0.12
C PHE A 427 -12.33 15.00 1.03
N HIS A 428 -13.54 14.52 0.69
CA HIS A 428 -14.23 13.47 1.42
C HIS A 428 -14.51 12.29 0.50
N TYR A 429 -14.04 11.12 0.91
CA TYR A 429 -14.27 9.88 0.19
C TYR A 429 -15.74 9.45 0.31
N CYS A 430 -16.36 9.18 -0.84
CA CYS A 430 -17.76 8.73 -0.90
C CYS A 430 -17.90 7.24 -1.22
N GLY A 431 -16.86 6.59 -1.74
CA GLY A 431 -16.87 5.17 -2.09
C GLY A 431 -16.20 4.88 -3.43
N ARG A 432 -16.05 3.59 -3.75
CA ARG A 432 -15.66 3.17 -5.09
C ARG A 432 -16.80 3.44 -6.06
N ALA A 433 -16.50 3.87 -7.28
CA ALA A 433 -17.51 4.07 -8.31
C ALA A 433 -18.36 2.81 -8.55
N ASP A 434 -17.71 1.63 -8.52
CA ASP A 434 -18.35 0.32 -8.70
C ASP A 434 -19.18 -0.14 -7.48
N ASP A 435 -18.94 0.44 -6.30
CA ASP A 435 -19.63 0.10 -5.04
C ASP A 435 -20.76 1.08 -4.71
N MET A 436 -20.74 2.28 -5.29
CA MET A 436 -21.78 3.28 -5.06
C MET A 436 -23.15 2.78 -5.51
N MET A 437 -24.15 3.02 -4.67
CA MET A 437 -25.53 2.63 -4.95
C MET A 437 -26.34 3.82 -5.42
N LYS A 438 -27.21 3.60 -6.41
CA LYS A 438 -28.18 4.60 -6.81
C LYS A 438 -29.57 4.18 -6.33
N VAL A 439 -30.01 4.74 -5.20
CA VAL A 439 -31.27 4.43 -4.53
C VAL A 439 -32.27 5.55 -4.78
N ALA A 440 -33.39 5.25 -5.42
CA ALA A 440 -34.41 6.25 -5.79
C ALA A 440 -33.81 7.48 -6.52
N GLY A 441 -32.82 7.26 -7.37
CA GLY A 441 -32.15 8.33 -8.12
C GLY A 441 -31.04 9.07 -7.35
N MET A 442 -30.88 8.83 -6.05
CA MET A 442 -29.88 9.48 -5.19
C MET A 442 -28.68 8.58 -4.96
N TRP A 443 -27.47 9.15 -4.98
CA TRP A 443 -26.26 8.43 -4.65
C TRP A 443 -26.19 8.09 -3.15
N VAL A 444 -25.91 6.84 -2.84
CA VAL A 444 -25.69 6.33 -1.48
C VAL A 444 -24.28 5.75 -1.41
N SER A 445 -23.49 6.28 -0.50
CA SER A 445 -22.15 5.78 -0.19
C SER A 445 -22.25 4.59 0.77
N PRO A 446 -21.72 3.41 0.42
CA PRO A 446 -21.57 2.32 1.39
C PRO A 446 -20.81 2.76 2.65
N GLY A 447 -19.71 3.49 2.48
CA GLY A 447 -18.88 3.95 3.61
C GLY A 447 -19.60 4.91 4.56
N GLU A 448 -20.50 5.77 4.06
CA GLU A 448 -21.33 6.64 4.92
C GLU A 448 -22.27 5.79 5.82
N VAL A 449 -22.88 4.78 5.23
CA VAL A 449 -23.78 3.87 5.98
C VAL A 449 -22.99 2.98 6.94
N GLU A 450 -21.84 2.47 6.52
CA GLU A 450 -20.91 1.68 7.33
C GLU A 450 -20.41 2.48 8.55
N ASN A 451 -19.98 3.73 8.35
CA ASN A 451 -19.55 4.61 9.43
C ASN A 451 -20.68 4.88 10.44
N ALA A 452 -21.89 5.07 9.97
CA ALA A 452 -23.04 5.25 10.87
C ALA A 452 -23.37 3.96 11.64
N LEU A 453 -23.19 2.77 11.04
CA LEU A 453 -23.37 1.47 11.68
C LEU A 453 -22.27 1.16 12.70
N LEU A 454 -21.01 1.49 12.42
CA LEU A 454 -19.88 1.30 13.35
C LEU A 454 -20.03 2.09 14.64
N ALA A 455 -20.79 3.19 14.63
CA ALA A 455 -21.13 3.94 15.84
C ALA A 455 -22.19 3.26 16.74
N HIS A 456 -22.76 2.12 16.31
CA HIS A 456 -23.66 1.33 17.17
C HIS A 456 -22.84 0.53 18.18
N PRO A 457 -23.26 0.48 19.48
CA PRO A 457 -22.47 -0.17 20.54
C PRO A 457 -22.16 -1.65 20.28
N ASP A 458 -23.03 -2.37 19.58
CA ASP A 458 -22.94 -3.81 19.37
C ASP A 458 -22.23 -4.21 18.08
N VAL A 459 -21.91 -3.26 17.18
CA VAL A 459 -21.30 -3.52 15.88
C VAL A 459 -19.77 -3.51 16.00
N ALA A 460 -19.12 -4.59 15.53
CA ALA A 460 -17.67 -4.71 15.46
C ALA A 460 -17.14 -4.40 14.05
N GLU A 461 -17.77 -5.02 13.03
CA GLU A 461 -17.41 -4.82 11.63
C GLU A 461 -18.70 -4.78 10.79
N VAL A 462 -18.62 -4.09 9.66
CA VAL A 462 -19.77 -3.97 8.75
C VAL A 462 -19.30 -3.83 7.30
N ALA A 463 -20.08 -4.39 6.40
CA ALA A 463 -20.01 -4.13 4.97
C ALA A 463 -21.40 -3.82 4.43
N VAL A 464 -21.51 -2.79 3.60
CA VAL A 464 -22.77 -2.41 2.95
C VAL A 464 -22.63 -2.60 1.45
N VAL A 465 -23.62 -3.27 0.85
CA VAL A 465 -23.65 -3.53 -0.59
C VAL A 465 -25.03 -3.22 -1.18
N ALA A 466 -25.06 -3.04 -2.49
CA ALA A 466 -26.31 -2.89 -3.23
C ALA A 466 -27.01 -4.24 -3.38
N HIS A 467 -28.27 -4.34 -2.98
CA HIS A 467 -29.15 -5.45 -3.32
C HIS A 467 -30.32 -4.95 -4.16
N ALA A 468 -30.78 -5.80 -5.08
CA ALA A 468 -32.02 -5.56 -5.81
C ALA A 468 -33.17 -6.29 -5.10
N ASN A 469 -34.29 -5.61 -4.88
CA ASN A 469 -35.51 -6.27 -4.38
C ASN A 469 -36.21 -7.02 -5.53
N GLU A 470 -37.32 -7.69 -5.22
CA GLU A 470 -38.13 -8.48 -6.18
C GLU A 470 -38.57 -7.66 -7.41
N ASN A 471 -38.66 -6.35 -7.30
CA ASN A 471 -39.01 -5.41 -8.38
C ASN A 471 -37.79 -4.85 -9.11
N GLY A 472 -36.56 -5.33 -8.82
CA GLY A 472 -35.32 -4.84 -9.41
C GLY A 472 -34.84 -3.47 -8.87
N LEU A 473 -35.47 -2.94 -7.81
CA LEU A 473 -35.07 -1.67 -7.21
C LEU A 473 -33.89 -1.87 -6.25
N ILE A 474 -32.86 -1.05 -6.44
CA ILE A 474 -31.64 -1.10 -5.62
C ILE A 474 -31.92 -0.49 -4.25
N HIS A 475 -31.45 -1.19 -3.20
CA HIS A 475 -31.43 -0.74 -1.81
C HIS A 475 -30.14 -1.16 -1.10
N PRO A 476 -29.74 -0.45 -0.03
CA PRO A 476 -28.62 -0.87 0.79
C PRO A 476 -28.96 -2.14 1.59
N ALA A 477 -28.02 -3.08 1.62
CA ALA A 477 -28.03 -4.26 2.50
C ALA A 477 -26.78 -4.23 3.38
N ALA A 478 -26.94 -4.42 4.69
CA ALA A 478 -25.86 -4.40 5.65
C ALA A 478 -25.50 -5.82 6.12
N TYR A 479 -24.22 -6.15 6.09
CA TYR A 479 -23.62 -7.37 6.63
C TYR A 479 -22.79 -7.00 7.84
N ILE A 480 -23.16 -7.48 9.02
CA ILE A 480 -22.66 -7.02 10.32
C ILE A 480 -22.01 -8.17 11.08
N VAL A 481 -20.81 -7.91 11.60
CA VAL A 481 -20.18 -8.74 12.64
C VAL A 481 -20.39 -8.05 13.98
N LEU A 482 -20.95 -8.78 14.94
CA LEU A 482 -21.23 -8.26 16.28
C LEU A 482 -19.96 -8.29 17.14
N LYS A 483 -19.90 -7.42 18.15
CA LYS A 483 -18.84 -7.44 19.17
C LYS A 483 -18.88 -8.75 19.98
N ASN A 484 -17.70 -9.16 20.47
CA ASN A 484 -17.60 -10.35 21.32
C ASN A 484 -18.52 -10.26 22.55
N GLY A 485 -19.30 -11.30 22.79
CA GLY A 485 -20.25 -11.37 23.89
C GLY A 485 -21.65 -10.82 23.57
N VAL A 486 -21.84 -10.22 22.39
CA VAL A 486 -23.16 -9.82 21.90
C VAL A 486 -23.75 -10.97 21.08
N THR A 487 -24.95 -11.40 21.46
CA THR A 487 -25.69 -12.44 20.73
C THR A 487 -26.76 -11.81 19.87
N SER A 488 -26.88 -12.23 18.63
CA SER A 488 -27.98 -11.83 17.75
C SER A 488 -29.31 -12.28 18.36
N HIS A 489 -30.27 -11.36 18.44
CA HIS A 489 -31.63 -11.63 18.87
C HIS A 489 -32.64 -11.09 17.86
N GLN A 490 -33.88 -11.56 17.95
CA GLN A 490 -34.92 -11.35 16.94
C GLN A 490 -35.17 -9.87 16.60
N ASN A 491 -34.97 -8.95 17.54
CA ASN A 491 -35.22 -7.52 17.35
C ASN A 491 -33.96 -6.69 17.00
N LEU A 492 -32.77 -7.25 17.13
CA LEU A 492 -31.49 -6.49 16.97
C LEU A 492 -31.38 -5.81 15.59
N ALA A 493 -31.78 -6.48 14.53
CA ALA A 493 -31.78 -5.88 13.18
C ALA A 493 -32.72 -4.68 13.08
N GLN A 494 -33.84 -4.67 13.80
CA GLN A 494 -34.75 -3.53 13.85
C GLN A 494 -34.18 -2.40 14.69
N GLU A 495 -33.59 -2.71 15.84
CA GLU A 495 -32.94 -1.73 16.72
C GLU A 495 -31.80 -0.99 15.98
N ILE A 496 -30.97 -1.73 15.25
CA ILE A 496 -29.91 -1.14 14.40
C ILE A 496 -30.51 -0.24 13.31
N ARG A 497 -31.58 -0.64 12.65
CA ARG A 497 -32.26 0.21 11.65
C ARG A 497 -32.87 1.47 12.28
N GLU A 498 -33.44 1.38 13.46
CA GLU A 498 -33.99 2.52 14.20
C GLU A 498 -32.87 3.48 14.66
N PHE A 499 -31.73 2.94 15.08
CA PHE A 499 -30.54 3.73 15.39
C PHE A 499 -30.06 4.51 14.15
N LEU A 500 -30.00 3.88 12.98
CA LEU A 500 -29.59 4.53 11.74
C LEU A 500 -30.56 5.61 11.28
N ARG A 501 -31.87 5.40 11.41
CA ARG A 501 -32.90 6.39 11.04
C ARG A 501 -32.78 7.69 11.81
N LYS A 502 -32.12 7.69 12.96
CA LYS A 502 -31.82 8.91 13.74
C LYS A 502 -30.58 9.66 13.19
N LYS A 503 -29.76 9.00 12.38
CA LYS A 503 -28.49 9.53 11.86
C LYS A 503 -28.48 9.77 10.35
N LEU A 504 -29.25 8.97 9.60
CA LEU A 504 -29.27 9.01 8.14
C LEU A 504 -30.70 9.21 7.62
N VAL A 505 -30.80 9.81 6.45
CA VAL A 505 -32.06 9.90 5.71
C VAL A 505 -32.53 8.51 5.29
N SER A 506 -33.84 8.28 5.22
CA SER A 506 -34.44 6.96 5.11
C SER A 506 -33.97 6.13 3.91
N TYR A 507 -33.71 6.75 2.75
CA TYR A 507 -33.24 6.05 1.54
C TYR A 507 -31.81 5.51 1.66
N LYS A 508 -31.01 6.02 2.61
CA LYS A 508 -29.67 5.51 2.92
C LYS A 508 -29.69 4.35 3.92
N CYS A 509 -30.79 4.17 4.67
CA CYS A 509 -30.87 3.13 5.67
C CYS A 509 -31.02 1.75 5.02
N PRO A 510 -30.26 0.72 5.46
CA PRO A 510 -30.36 -0.65 4.97
C PRO A 510 -31.78 -1.21 5.15
N GLN A 511 -32.32 -1.78 4.07
CA GLN A 511 -33.58 -2.50 4.13
C GLN A 511 -33.39 -3.89 4.75
N THR A 512 -32.25 -4.52 4.46
CA THR A 512 -31.87 -5.83 4.99
C THR A 512 -30.63 -5.72 5.86
N VAL A 513 -30.60 -6.48 6.95
CA VAL A 513 -29.47 -6.60 7.88
C VAL A 513 -29.19 -8.09 8.09
N HIS A 514 -27.96 -8.50 7.78
CA HIS A 514 -27.47 -9.86 7.93
C HIS A 514 -26.37 -9.90 8.97
N PHE A 515 -26.39 -10.87 9.87
CA PHE A 515 -25.34 -11.08 10.86
C PHE A 515 -24.43 -12.21 10.40
N LEU A 516 -23.12 -11.95 10.41
CA LEU A 516 -22.07 -12.89 10.01
C LEU A 516 -21.07 -13.08 11.15
N GLU A 517 -20.42 -14.23 11.19
CA GLU A 517 -19.29 -14.46 12.11
C GLU A 517 -18.05 -13.67 11.65
N ASN A 518 -17.81 -13.60 10.35
CA ASN A 518 -16.69 -12.87 9.74
C ASN A 518 -17.10 -12.31 8.38
N LEU A 519 -16.57 -11.15 8.03
CA LEU A 519 -16.68 -10.62 6.66
C LEU A 519 -15.63 -11.26 5.74
N PRO A 520 -15.95 -11.50 4.45
CA PRO A 520 -14.97 -11.96 3.48
C PRO A 520 -13.92 -10.89 3.24
N LYS A 521 -12.63 -11.26 3.40
CA LYS A 521 -11.50 -10.34 3.26
C LYS A 521 -10.43 -10.92 2.34
N THR A 522 -9.68 -10.04 1.69
CA THR A 522 -8.47 -10.40 0.97
C THR A 522 -7.35 -10.78 1.95
N ALA A 523 -6.25 -11.34 1.46
CA ALA A 523 -5.05 -11.58 2.26
C ALA A 523 -4.50 -10.29 2.92
N THR A 524 -4.84 -9.12 2.39
CA THR A 524 -4.46 -7.80 2.89
C THR A 524 -5.46 -7.20 3.88
N GLY A 525 -6.54 -7.91 4.21
CA GLY A 525 -7.57 -7.46 5.15
C GLY A 525 -8.72 -6.66 4.52
N LYS A 526 -8.65 -6.30 3.23
CA LYS A 526 -9.71 -5.54 2.55
C LYS A 526 -10.97 -6.40 2.36
N ILE A 527 -12.14 -5.81 2.65
CA ILE A 527 -13.45 -6.47 2.49
C ILE A 527 -13.73 -6.72 1.00
N GLN A 528 -14.07 -7.95 0.67
CA GLN A 528 -14.45 -8.39 -0.68
C GLN A 528 -15.96 -8.27 -0.87
N ARG A 529 -16.44 -7.02 -1.09
CA ARG A 529 -17.88 -6.72 -1.20
C ARG A 529 -18.58 -7.47 -2.33
N PHE A 530 -17.86 -7.82 -3.39
CA PHE A 530 -18.45 -8.57 -4.52
C PHE A 530 -18.98 -9.93 -4.10
N LEU A 531 -18.34 -10.60 -3.12
CA LEU A 531 -18.82 -11.87 -2.57
C LEU A 531 -20.11 -11.73 -1.75
N LEU A 532 -20.43 -10.53 -1.29
CA LEU A 532 -21.64 -10.24 -0.53
C LEU A 532 -22.82 -9.84 -1.43
N ARG A 533 -22.56 -9.46 -2.70
CA ARG A 533 -23.61 -9.08 -3.66
C ARG A 533 -24.37 -10.29 -4.23
N ASP A 534 -23.68 -11.43 -4.34
CA ASP A 534 -24.20 -12.65 -4.97
C ASP A 534 -24.86 -13.61 -3.97
N VAL A 535 -24.96 -13.23 -2.69
CA VAL A 535 -25.66 -14.05 -1.69
C VAL A 535 -27.15 -13.89 -1.89
N SER A 536 -27.71 -14.65 -2.84
CA SER A 536 -29.15 -14.87 -2.98
C SER A 536 -29.63 -15.66 -1.76
N HIS A 537 -30.43 -15.07 -0.92
CA HIS A 537 -31.13 -15.75 0.17
C HIS A 537 -32.51 -16.15 -0.27
#